data_787369425cc4bfbde39e0debd8dd4428
#
_entry.id   787369425cc4bfbde39e0debd8dd4428
#
_cell.length_a   1.000
_cell.length_b   1.000
_cell.length_c   1.000
_cell.angle_alpha   90.00
_cell.angle_beta   90.00
_cell.angle_gamma   90.00
#
_symmetry.space_group_name_H-M   'P 1'
#
loop_
_entity.id
_entity.type
_entity.pdbx_description
1 polymer ?
#
loop_
_entity_poly.entity_id
_entity_poly.type
_entity_poly.pdbx_seq_one_letter_code
_entity_poly.pdbx_strand_id
1 'polypeptide(L)'
;FKKSLDKRGTPQWKYKDRAIREAAAAMRGSLTGDLLDRITMVPIPPSKAKTDPLYDDRLVQMLHALRPQPRLDIRELIVQRASMAAAHDQANRPRPEEIQANYAIDENLLQPKPENIALVDDVLTTGAHFRAACSVVQQAFPDVSIVGLFIARRVPEAVDFEEFE
;
A
#
# COMPACT_ATOMS: atom_id res chain seq x y z
N PHE A 1 8.39 7.25 8.05
CA PHE A 1 7.20 6.41 7.88
C PHE A 1 7.54 4.91 8.04
N LYS A 2 8.48 4.38 7.27
CA LYS A 2 8.90 2.97 7.33
C LYS A 2 10.02 2.77 8.36
N LYS A 3 9.66 2.52 9.63
CA LYS A 3 10.61 2.13 10.68
C LYS A 3 10.41 0.68 11.06
N SER A 4 11.50 -0.02 11.33
CA SER A 4 11.52 -1.41 11.74
C SER A 4 10.79 -1.62 13.08
N LEU A 5 9.99 -2.70 13.20
CA LEU A 5 9.17 -3.00 14.39
C LEU A 5 9.99 -3.43 15.60
N ASP A 6 11.27 -3.81 15.42
CA ASP A 6 12.22 -4.07 16.50
C ASP A 6 12.45 -2.84 17.39
N LYS A 7 12.12 -1.64 16.89
CA LYS A 7 12.18 -0.36 17.62
C LYS A 7 10.88 0.03 18.31
N ARG A 8 9.89 -0.88 18.38
CA ARG A 8 8.64 -0.65 19.10
C ARG A 8 8.93 -0.37 20.59
N GLY A 9 8.31 0.69 21.12
CA GLY A 9 8.54 1.13 22.52
C GLY A 9 9.73 2.08 22.73
N THR A 10 10.57 2.33 21.72
CA THR A 10 11.64 3.33 21.81
C THR A 10 11.10 4.75 21.58
N PRO A 11 11.81 5.82 22.04
CA PRO A 11 11.42 7.21 21.75
C PRO A 11 11.25 7.49 20.25
N GLN A 12 11.97 6.75 19.39
CA GLN A 12 11.87 6.86 17.94
C GLN A 12 10.53 6.36 17.38
N TRP A 13 9.77 5.55 18.13
CA TRP A 13 8.45 5.07 17.72
C TRP A 13 7.41 6.19 17.65
N LYS A 14 7.52 7.20 18.50
CA LYS A 14 6.64 8.39 18.48
C LYS A 14 6.68 9.13 17.13
N TYR A 15 7.82 9.10 16.45
CA TYR A 15 7.94 9.71 15.12
C TYR A 15 7.18 8.92 14.04
N LYS A 16 7.01 7.60 14.21
CA LYS A 16 6.23 6.78 13.27
C LYS A 16 4.75 7.18 13.31
N ASP A 17 4.17 7.29 14.50
CA ASP A 17 2.76 7.69 14.67
C ASP A 17 2.50 9.10 14.13
N ARG A 18 3.45 10.00 14.34
CA ARG A 18 3.39 11.35 13.78
C ARG A 18 3.42 11.31 12.24
N ALA A 19 4.36 10.58 11.65
CA ALA A 19 4.49 10.44 10.20
C ALA A 19 3.25 9.78 9.56
N ILE A 20 2.61 8.83 10.24
CA ILE A 20 1.35 8.22 9.79
C ILE A 20 0.24 9.29 9.73
N ARG A 21 0.09 10.11 10.77
CA ARG A 21 -0.92 11.19 10.80
C ARG A 21 -0.65 12.28 9.76
N GLU A 22 0.61 12.66 9.57
CA GLU A 22 1.01 13.66 8.55
C GLU A 22 0.72 13.13 7.13
N ALA A 23 1.03 11.87 6.85
CA ALA A 23 0.69 11.23 5.59
C ALA A 23 -0.83 11.16 5.35
N ALA A 24 -1.61 10.81 6.37
CA ALA A 24 -3.07 10.80 6.32
C ALA A 24 -3.63 12.21 6.04
N ALA A 25 -3.09 13.25 6.69
CA ALA A 25 -3.51 14.63 6.49
C ALA A 25 -3.19 15.13 5.07
N ALA A 26 -2.00 14.82 4.55
CA ALA A 26 -1.61 15.17 3.19
C ALA A 26 -2.51 14.48 2.14
N MET A 27 -2.77 13.18 2.30
CA MET A 27 -3.66 12.44 1.41
C MET A 27 -5.09 12.97 1.46
N ARG A 28 -5.60 13.30 2.66
CA ARG A 28 -6.94 13.91 2.84
C ARG A 28 -7.08 15.21 2.05
N GLY A 29 -6.08 16.06 2.05
CA GLY A 29 -6.09 17.33 1.32
C GLY A 29 -6.15 17.16 -0.20
N SER A 30 -5.82 15.99 -0.72
CA SER A 30 -5.80 15.67 -2.15
C SER A 30 -7.06 14.93 -2.65
N LEU A 31 -7.97 14.55 -1.75
CA LEU A 31 -9.15 13.74 -2.07
C LEU A 31 -10.44 14.51 -1.72
N THR A 32 -11.46 14.42 -2.60
CA THR A 32 -12.77 15.02 -2.33
C THR A 32 -13.64 14.09 -1.45
N GLY A 33 -14.61 14.67 -0.72
CA GLY A 33 -15.53 13.91 0.10
C GLY A 33 -16.33 12.88 -0.70
N ASP A 34 -16.87 13.30 -1.85
CA ASP A 34 -17.67 12.43 -2.73
C ASP A 34 -16.88 11.22 -3.25
N LEU A 35 -15.59 11.40 -3.54
CA LEU A 35 -14.73 10.28 -3.92
C LEU A 35 -14.57 9.31 -2.75
N LEU A 36 -14.33 9.85 -1.55
CA LEU A 36 -14.15 9.04 -0.34
C LEU A 36 -15.39 8.24 0.06
N ASP A 37 -16.57 8.67 -0.36
CA ASP A 37 -17.84 7.96 -0.09
C ASP A 37 -18.12 6.79 -1.04
N ARG A 38 -17.47 6.78 -2.22
CA ARG A 38 -17.70 5.79 -3.28
C ARG A 38 -16.54 4.85 -3.55
N ILE A 39 -15.46 4.97 -2.77
CA ILE A 39 -14.25 4.22 -3.02
C ILE A 39 -13.94 3.29 -1.86
N THR A 40 -13.66 2.03 -2.19
CA THR A 40 -13.11 1.07 -1.25
C THR A 40 -11.59 1.20 -1.22
N MET A 41 -11.03 1.51 -0.06
CA MET A 41 -9.58 1.64 0.15
C MET A 41 -8.98 0.27 0.45
N VAL A 42 -8.08 -0.19 -0.40
CA VAL A 42 -7.41 -1.49 -0.28
C VAL A 42 -5.91 -1.24 -0.09
N PRO A 43 -5.38 -1.35 1.13
CA PRO A 43 -3.94 -1.23 1.36
C PRO A 43 -3.21 -2.40 0.69
N ILE A 44 -2.14 -2.09 -0.06
CA ILE A 44 -1.22 -3.11 -0.56
C ILE A 44 -0.46 -3.68 0.63
N PRO A 45 -0.45 -5.03 0.83
CA PRO A 45 0.16 -5.62 2.00
C PRO A 45 1.67 -5.39 2.04
N PRO A 46 2.26 -5.21 3.24
CA PRO A 46 3.71 -5.16 3.39
C PRO A 46 4.35 -6.51 3.03
N SER A 47 5.67 -6.56 2.94
CA SER A 47 6.41 -7.80 2.63
C SER A 47 6.23 -8.92 3.66
N LYS A 48 5.73 -8.62 4.85
CA LYS A 48 5.46 -9.60 5.92
C LYS A 48 4.00 -10.01 5.92
N ALA A 49 3.74 -11.32 6.05
CA ALA A 49 2.39 -11.85 6.20
C ALA A 49 1.79 -11.43 7.56
N LYS A 50 0.46 -11.41 7.68
CA LYS A 50 -0.24 -11.02 8.93
C LYS A 50 0.15 -11.88 10.14
N THR A 51 0.58 -13.11 9.92
CA THR A 51 1.05 -14.05 10.97
C THR A 51 2.49 -13.77 11.40
N ASP A 52 3.24 -12.95 10.68
CA ASP A 52 4.63 -12.62 11.01
C ASP A 52 4.67 -11.59 12.15
N PRO A 53 5.47 -11.80 13.23
CA PRO A 53 5.61 -10.82 14.31
C PRO A 53 6.09 -9.43 13.87
N LEU A 54 6.70 -9.34 12.69
CA LEU A 54 7.17 -8.09 12.09
C LEU A 54 6.18 -7.51 11.07
N TYR A 55 4.92 -7.97 11.07
CA TYR A 55 3.88 -7.39 10.25
C TYR A 55 3.65 -5.91 10.58
N ASP A 56 3.65 -5.05 9.58
CA ASP A 56 3.52 -3.58 9.72
C ASP A 56 2.24 -3.06 9.09
N ASP A 57 1.24 -2.77 9.91
CA ASP A 57 -0.08 -2.28 9.54
C ASP A 57 -0.16 -0.76 9.30
N ARG A 58 0.99 -0.09 9.10
CA ARG A 58 1.07 1.38 8.99
C ARG A 58 0.12 2.00 7.96
N LEU A 59 -0.10 1.33 6.81
CA LEU A 59 -1.03 1.81 5.78
C LEU A 59 -2.48 1.74 6.27
N VAL A 60 -2.85 0.67 6.96
CA VAL A 60 -4.17 0.51 7.57
C VAL A 60 -4.41 1.61 8.61
N GLN A 61 -3.44 1.86 9.50
CA GLN A 61 -3.50 2.93 10.49
C GLN A 61 -3.64 4.31 9.83
N MET A 62 -2.90 4.56 8.75
CA MET A 62 -2.99 5.80 7.97
C MET A 62 -4.38 5.99 7.36
N LEU A 63 -4.95 4.95 6.77
CA LEU A 63 -6.29 5.00 6.17
C LEU A 63 -7.37 5.28 7.23
N HIS A 64 -7.28 4.65 8.40
CA HIS A 64 -8.18 4.97 9.52
C HIS A 64 -8.05 6.42 10.01
N ALA A 65 -6.83 6.99 9.98
CA ALA A 65 -6.58 8.37 10.35
C ALA A 65 -6.98 9.38 9.25
N LEU A 66 -7.14 8.93 8.00
CA LEU A 66 -7.49 9.77 6.87
C LEU A 66 -8.88 10.41 7.04
N ARG A 67 -9.90 9.64 7.41
CA ARG A 67 -11.24 10.13 7.72
C ARG A 67 -11.86 9.30 8.85
N PRO A 68 -11.76 9.79 10.12
CA PRO A 68 -12.33 9.06 11.24
C PRO A 68 -13.86 8.94 11.21
N GLN A 69 -14.55 9.98 10.68
CA GLN A 69 -16.01 10.01 10.55
C GLN A 69 -16.44 10.83 9.31
N PRO A 70 -17.42 10.36 8.51
CA PRO A 70 -17.87 8.96 8.48
C PRO A 70 -16.74 8.02 8.11
N ARG A 71 -16.78 6.76 8.58
CA ARG A 71 -15.70 5.80 8.32
C ARG A 71 -15.59 5.50 6.83
N LEU A 72 -14.35 5.34 6.36
CA LEU A 72 -14.06 4.84 5.02
C LEU A 72 -14.34 3.34 4.93
N ASP A 73 -14.70 2.86 3.75
CA ASP A 73 -14.66 1.43 3.44
C ASP A 73 -13.18 1.03 3.23
N ILE A 74 -12.57 0.45 4.25
CA ILE A 74 -11.18 0.00 4.23
C ILE A 74 -11.19 -1.52 4.32
N ARG A 75 -10.61 -2.18 3.31
CA ARG A 75 -10.56 -3.64 3.25
C ARG A 75 -9.12 -4.10 3.03
N GLU A 76 -8.58 -4.87 3.94
CA GLU A 76 -7.33 -5.59 3.74
C GLU A 76 -7.58 -6.82 2.84
N LEU A 77 -8.10 -6.53 1.66
CA LEU A 77 -8.57 -7.51 0.67
C LEU A 77 -7.45 -8.40 0.13
N ILE A 78 -6.24 -7.84 0.03
CA ILE A 78 -5.06 -8.56 -0.43
C ILE A 78 -4.25 -9.00 0.78
N VAL A 79 -3.93 -10.29 0.84
CA VAL A 79 -3.09 -10.85 1.90
C VAL A 79 -1.87 -11.56 1.31
N GLN A 80 -0.75 -11.53 2.04
CA GLN A 80 0.43 -12.31 1.70
C GLN A 80 0.25 -13.76 2.17
N ARG A 81 0.48 -14.75 1.30
CA ARG A 81 0.50 -16.18 1.65
C ARG A 81 1.68 -16.50 2.57
N ALA A 82 2.83 -15.90 2.30
CA ALA A 82 4.05 -16.05 3.07
C ALA A 82 4.83 -14.73 3.14
N SER A 83 5.61 -14.56 4.23
CA SER A 83 6.50 -13.40 4.33
C SER A 83 7.59 -13.47 3.26
N MET A 84 7.80 -12.34 2.58
CA MET A 84 8.88 -12.15 1.62
C MET A 84 10.06 -11.43 2.28
N ALA A 85 11.27 -11.62 1.75
CA ALA A 85 12.42 -10.80 2.12
C ALA A 85 12.16 -9.33 1.77
N ALA A 86 12.55 -8.40 2.65
CA ALA A 86 12.47 -6.99 2.32
C ALA A 86 13.44 -6.69 1.18
N ALA A 87 12.94 -6.09 0.10
CA ALA A 87 13.74 -5.76 -1.09
C ALA A 87 14.69 -4.59 -0.80
N HIS A 88 15.72 -4.84 0.01
CA HIS A 88 16.80 -3.86 0.28
C HIS A 88 17.92 -3.94 -0.75
N ASP A 89 18.04 -5.07 -1.46
CA ASP A 89 19.05 -5.30 -2.48
C ASP A 89 18.47 -5.12 -3.88
N GLN A 90 19.08 -4.24 -4.69
CA GLN A 90 18.62 -4.00 -6.07
C GLN A 90 18.72 -5.25 -6.94
N ALA A 91 19.68 -6.13 -6.65
CA ALA A 91 19.92 -7.37 -7.41
C ALA A 91 18.85 -8.46 -7.18
N ASN A 92 18.12 -8.42 -6.05
CA ASN A 92 17.16 -9.45 -5.64
C ASN A 92 15.72 -8.93 -5.50
N ARG A 93 15.32 -7.96 -6.32
CA ARG A 93 13.93 -7.48 -6.30
C ARG A 93 13.00 -8.52 -6.90
N PRO A 94 11.95 -8.96 -6.18
CA PRO A 94 10.98 -9.92 -6.71
C PRO A 94 10.28 -9.33 -7.95
N ARG A 95 10.06 -10.18 -8.95
CA ARG A 95 9.32 -9.81 -10.15
C ARG A 95 7.84 -9.67 -9.84
N PRO A 96 7.07 -8.88 -10.64
CA PRO A 96 5.64 -8.73 -10.43
C PRO A 96 4.90 -10.07 -10.33
N GLU A 97 5.30 -11.06 -11.12
CA GLU A 97 4.71 -12.40 -11.15
C GLU A 97 4.94 -13.17 -9.84
N GLU A 98 6.12 -13.04 -9.25
CA GLU A 98 6.46 -13.65 -7.96
C GLU A 98 5.65 -13.01 -6.82
N ILE A 99 5.50 -11.67 -6.86
CA ILE A 99 4.67 -10.93 -5.91
C ILE A 99 3.21 -11.35 -6.06
N GLN A 100 2.71 -11.42 -7.30
CA GLN A 100 1.34 -11.83 -7.60
C GLN A 100 1.06 -13.25 -7.12
N ALA A 101 1.97 -14.21 -7.35
CA ALA A 101 1.82 -15.58 -6.89
C ALA A 101 1.75 -15.70 -5.36
N ASN A 102 2.37 -14.76 -4.65
CA ASN A 102 2.31 -14.69 -3.18
C ASN A 102 1.10 -13.95 -2.63
N TYR A 103 0.34 -13.23 -3.47
CA TYR A 103 -0.88 -12.58 -3.04
C TYR A 103 -2.07 -13.54 -3.09
N ALA A 104 -3.00 -13.37 -2.15
CA ALA A 104 -4.31 -14.00 -2.14
C ALA A 104 -5.38 -12.95 -1.82
N ILE A 105 -6.60 -13.23 -2.24
CA ILE A 105 -7.78 -12.43 -1.88
C ILE A 105 -8.40 -13.02 -0.62
N ASP A 106 -8.75 -12.17 0.34
CA ASP A 106 -9.58 -12.54 1.48
C ASP A 106 -11.04 -12.55 1.03
N GLU A 107 -11.60 -13.74 0.81
CA GLU A 107 -12.95 -13.93 0.31
C GLU A 107 -14.03 -13.40 1.26
N ASN A 108 -13.72 -13.26 2.55
CA ASN A 108 -14.66 -12.69 3.53
C ASN A 108 -14.90 -11.19 3.32
N LEU A 109 -14.02 -10.52 2.58
CA LEU A 109 -14.07 -9.08 2.32
C LEU A 109 -14.58 -8.72 0.91
N LEU A 110 -15.07 -9.70 0.14
CA LEU A 110 -15.59 -9.46 -1.20
C LEU A 110 -16.94 -8.70 -1.20
N GLN A 111 -17.73 -8.84 -0.13
CA GLN A 111 -19.04 -8.23 -0.07
C GLN A 111 -19.11 -7.08 0.96
N PRO A 112 -19.96 -6.05 0.67
CA PRO A 112 -20.66 -5.80 -0.59
C PRO A 112 -19.67 -5.52 -1.75
N LYS A 113 -20.10 -5.79 -3.02
CA LYS A 113 -19.24 -5.50 -4.19
C LYS A 113 -18.88 -4.01 -4.19
N PRO A 114 -17.59 -3.63 -4.29
CA PRO A 114 -17.17 -2.23 -4.34
C PRO A 114 -17.59 -1.58 -5.67
N GLU A 115 -17.90 -0.30 -5.66
CA GLU A 115 -18.11 0.49 -6.88
C GLU A 115 -16.77 0.82 -7.56
N ASN A 116 -15.82 1.29 -6.77
CA ASN A 116 -14.47 1.63 -7.20
C ASN A 116 -13.46 1.19 -6.13
N ILE A 117 -12.26 0.85 -6.54
CA ILE A 117 -11.19 0.44 -5.63
C ILE A 117 -9.99 1.38 -5.76
N ALA A 118 -9.50 1.88 -4.63
CA ALA A 118 -8.19 2.49 -4.53
C ALA A 118 -7.19 1.52 -3.91
N LEU A 119 -6.18 1.10 -4.67
CA LEU A 119 -5.02 0.40 -4.14
C LEU A 119 -4.05 1.43 -3.56
N VAL A 120 -3.76 1.30 -2.27
CA VAL A 120 -2.96 2.29 -1.52
C VAL A 120 -1.62 1.70 -1.14
N ASP A 121 -0.53 2.44 -1.45
CA ASP A 121 0.83 2.09 -1.03
C ASP A 121 1.59 3.33 -0.55
N ASP A 122 2.71 3.15 0.14
CA ASP A 122 3.52 4.27 0.64
C ASP A 122 4.33 4.92 -0.48
N VAL A 123 5.06 4.15 -1.27
CA VAL A 123 5.97 4.70 -2.28
C VAL A 123 5.86 3.95 -3.60
N LEU A 124 5.51 4.67 -4.66
CA LEU A 124 5.60 4.13 -6.02
C LEU A 124 7.07 4.11 -6.46
N THR A 125 7.66 2.92 -6.54
CA THR A 125 9.02 2.70 -7.06
C THR A 125 8.96 2.21 -8.51
N THR A 126 9.04 0.91 -8.74
CA THR A 126 8.90 0.27 -10.06
C THR A 126 7.45 -0.03 -10.44
N GLY A 127 6.53 0.09 -9.50
CA GLY A 127 5.13 -0.29 -9.66
C GLY A 127 4.88 -1.80 -9.64
N ALA A 128 5.87 -2.64 -9.28
CA ALA A 128 5.71 -4.10 -9.30
C ALA A 128 4.61 -4.56 -8.33
N HIS A 129 4.60 -4.06 -7.08
CA HIS A 129 3.56 -4.36 -6.10
C HIS A 129 2.19 -3.89 -6.55
N PHE A 130 2.10 -2.69 -7.13
CA PHE A 130 0.84 -2.16 -7.64
C PHE A 130 0.30 -3.01 -8.80
N ARG A 131 1.14 -3.38 -9.78
CA ARG A 131 0.72 -4.26 -10.89
C ARG A 131 0.26 -5.63 -10.41
N ALA A 132 0.99 -6.24 -9.47
CA ALA A 132 0.61 -7.50 -8.86
C ALA A 132 -0.74 -7.39 -8.12
N ALA A 133 -0.93 -6.32 -7.35
CA ALA A 133 -2.19 -6.04 -6.65
C ALA A 133 -3.35 -5.82 -7.62
N CYS A 134 -3.17 -5.01 -8.67
CA CYS A 134 -4.17 -4.83 -9.73
C CYS A 134 -4.59 -6.17 -10.34
N SER A 135 -3.63 -7.04 -10.66
CA SER A 135 -3.91 -8.32 -11.29
C SER A 135 -4.79 -9.23 -10.42
N VAL A 136 -4.49 -9.37 -9.12
CA VAL A 136 -5.31 -10.23 -8.25
C VAL A 136 -6.68 -9.62 -7.93
N VAL A 137 -6.75 -8.29 -7.80
CA VAL A 137 -8.04 -7.61 -7.54
C VAL A 137 -8.92 -7.62 -8.79
N GLN A 138 -8.34 -7.44 -9.99
CA GLN A 138 -9.09 -7.49 -11.25
C GLN A 138 -9.66 -8.89 -11.52
N GLN A 139 -8.99 -9.96 -11.08
CA GLN A 139 -9.54 -11.32 -11.15
C GLN A 139 -10.77 -11.49 -10.25
N ALA A 140 -10.77 -10.88 -9.06
CA ALA A 140 -11.91 -10.94 -8.14
C ALA A 140 -13.07 -9.99 -8.56
N PHE A 141 -12.75 -8.88 -9.19
CA PHE A 141 -13.68 -7.83 -9.60
C PHE A 141 -13.38 -7.34 -11.03
N PRO A 142 -13.76 -8.12 -12.07
CA PRO A 142 -13.40 -7.79 -13.47
C PRO A 142 -13.90 -6.43 -13.96
N ASP A 143 -15.05 -5.97 -13.46
CA ASP A 143 -15.75 -4.76 -13.94
C ASP A 143 -15.53 -3.55 -13.03
N VAL A 144 -14.69 -3.65 -11.99
CA VAL A 144 -14.49 -2.56 -11.03
C VAL A 144 -13.30 -1.69 -11.48
N SER A 145 -13.50 -0.37 -11.44
CA SER A 145 -12.42 0.58 -11.70
C SER A 145 -11.40 0.55 -10.56
N ILE A 146 -10.11 0.44 -10.92
CA ILE A 146 -9.00 0.40 -9.97
C ILE A 146 -8.10 1.60 -10.20
N VAL A 147 -7.81 2.36 -9.14
CA VAL A 147 -6.84 3.45 -9.13
C VAL A 147 -5.73 3.20 -8.10
N GLY A 148 -4.56 3.78 -8.32
CA GLY A 148 -3.45 3.73 -7.34
C GLY A 148 -3.36 5.03 -6.57
N LEU A 149 -3.23 4.96 -5.25
CA LEU A 149 -2.92 6.09 -4.38
C LEU A 149 -1.59 5.86 -3.68
N PHE A 150 -0.68 6.82 -3.80
CA PHE A 150 0.67 6.74 -3.25
C PHE A 150 1.00 8.00 -2.46
N ILE A 151 1.72 7.86 -1.34
CA ILE A 151 2.19 9.00 -0.54
C ILE A 151 3.33 9.70 -1.27
N ALA A 152 4.20 8.92 -1.93
CA ALA A 152 5.35 9.43 -2.65
C ALA A 152 5.66 8.61 -3.90
N ARG A 153 6.38 9.20 -4.84
CA ARG A 153 6.95 8.53 -6.00
C ARG A 153 8.47 8.67 -5.98
N ARG A 154 9.18 7.58 -6.22
CA ARG A 154 10.62 7.65 -6.50
C ARG A 154 10.83 8.14 -7.92
N VAL A 155 11.49 9.29 -8.07
CA VAL A 155 11.99 9.76 -9.36
C VAL A 155 13.40 9.15 -9.53
N PRO A 156 13.70 8.43 -10.64
CA PRO A 156 15.06 8.03 -10.96
C PRO A 156 15.95 9.27 -11.08
N GLU A 157 17.19 9.19 -10.65
CA GLU A 157 18.18 10.24 -10.97
C GLU A 157 18.26 10.37 -12.48
N ALA A 158 18.22 11.61 -12.98
CA ALA A 158 18.47 11.88 -14.39
C ALA A 158 19.89 11.42 -14.71
N VAL A 159 20.04 10.56 -15.73
CA VAL A 159 21.36 10.25 -16.26
C VAL A 159 21.74 11.48 -17.10
N ASP A 160 22.72 12.27 -16.62
CA ASP A 160 23.32 13.31 -17.41
C ASP A 160 24.06 12.67 -18.59
N PHE A 161 23.54 12.87 -19.80
CA PHE A 161 24.15 12.38 -21.04
C PHE A 161 25.26 13.32 -21.55
N GLU A 162 25.78 14.21 -20.71
CA GLU A 162 26.81 15.19 -21.12
C GLU A 162 28.24 14.63 -21.17
N GLU A 163 28.49 13.35 -20.98
CA GLU A 163 29.85 12.76 -21.03
C GLU A 163 30.14 11.96 -22.32
N PHE A 164 29.52 12.26 -23.44
CA PHE A 164 29.89 11.67 -24.73
C PHE A 164 30.15 12.74 -25.81
N GLU A 165 31.15 13.62 -25.57
CA GLU A 165 31.87 14.33 -26.62
C GLU A 165 33.35 13.91 -26.66
#